data_12cf155022adb8546118660602b0d51a
#
_entry.id   12cf155022adb8546118660602b0d51a
#
_cell.length_a   1.000
_cell.length_b   1.000
_cell.length_c   1.000
_cell.angle_alpha   90.00
_cell.angle_beta   90.00
_cell.angle_gamma   90.00
#
_symmetry.space_group_name_H-M   'P 1'
#
loop_
_entity.id
_entity.type
_entity.pdbx_description
1 polymer ?
#
loop_
_entity_poly.entity_id
_entity_poly.type
_entity_poly.pdbx_seq_one_letter_code
_entity_poly.pdbx_strand_id
1 'polypeptide(L)'
;MQRREKQMMRYKASTTLTAATVIPATLLSVLLVVLGKRAGHEDALMQLRIAGYYIPMIIGGFTVAILMAVQGKKLVDRSYWSYALHFSLPLIPEVLSIQIMNQADKLMVTRMVGDIPGSIFAVATTVSYIIWILEDSVWNAWLPWMYEKISRNEAGEIRGSWSTLMHGFGVISWGLVLFAPEIIRVLGGKKYAAAIWLIAPMVTGTLFRFYSYSYTAIQNFHKKTKFVAISTVSVMFLNVFLNYVGIRSFGYQAAAYTTAFSYMVLMIMQAFMEQRLTGTQIIPLPTTLCISCAYFIICIVTMATFRFPFWGRCILALIAAPIALWYFLPRLKDIRMLMKKKK
;
A
#
# COMPACT_ATOMS: atom_id res chain seq x y z
N MET A 1 -19.76 -4.26 -7.17
CA MET A 1 -19.61 -5.46 -8.05
C MET A 1 -18.19 -6.02 -8.03
N GLN A 2 -17.13 -5.28 -8.34
CA GLN A 2 -15.74 -5.79 -8.32
C GLN A 2 -15.34 -6.47 -7.01
N ARG A 3 -15.60 -5.86 -5.83
CA ARG A 3 -15.28 -6.45 -4.52
C ARG A 3 -16.09 -7.73 -4.26
N ARG A 4 -17.35 -7.77 -4.67
CA ARG A 4 -18.21 -8.95 -4.56
C ARG A 4 -17.67 -10.09 -5.43
N GLU A 5 -17.31 -9.82 -6.68
CA GLU A 5 -16.75 -10.83 -7.59
C GLU A 5 -15.37 -11.33 -7.12
N LYS A 6 -14.54 -10.44 -6.55
CA LYS A 6 -13.28 -10.83 -5.89
C LYS A 6 -13.52 -11.75 -4.69
N GLN A 7 -14.50 -11.43 -3.85
CA GLN A 7 -14.85 -12.26 -2.67
C GLN A 7 -15.46 -13.61 -3.07
N MET A 8 -16.21 -13.66 -4.18
CA MET A 8 -16.72 -14.91 -4.77
C MET A 8 -15.67 -15.66 -5.59
N MET A 9 -14.40 -15.21 -5.56
CA MET A 9 -13.29 -15.79 -6.33
C MET A 9 -13.49 -15.83 -7.84
N ARG A 10 -14.35 -14.98 -8.39
CA ARG A 10 -14.58 -14.80 -9.83
C ARG A 10 -13.62 -13.77 -10.40
N TYR A 11 -12.33 -14.08 -10.36
CA TYR A 11 -11.27 -13.13 -10.77
C TYR A 11 -11.43 -12.63 -12.21
N LYS A 12 -11.83 -13.51 -13.14
CA LYS A 12 -12.05 -13.15 -14.55
C LYS A 12 -13.08 -12.00 -14.68
N ALA A 13 -14.25 -12.13 -14.04
CA ALA A 13 -15.28 -11.10 -14.09
C ALA A 13 -14.83 -9.78 -13.43
N SER A 14 -14.09 -9.85 -12.34
CA SER A 14 -13.53 -8.64 -11.70
C SER A 14 -12.50 -7.95 -12.58
N THR A 15 -11.60 -8.72 -13.21
CA THR A 15 -10.54 -8.18 -14.08
C THR A 15 -11.11 -7.59 -15.37
N THR A 16 -12.07 -8.28 -16.01
CA THR A 16 -12.73 -7.76 -17.21
C THR A 16 -13.50 -6.48 -16.93
N LEU A 17 -14.19 -6.38 -15.80
CA LEU A 17 -14.91 -5.16 -15.42
C LEU A 17 -13.94 -4.00 -15.17
N THR A 18 -12.81 -4.25 -14.50
CA THR A 18 -11.77 -3.23 -14.29
C THR A 18 -11.17 -2.78 -15.61
N ALA A 19 -10.79 -3.73 -16.48
CA ALA A 19 -10.23 -3.41 -17.77
C ALA A 19 -11.21 -2.61 -18.65
N ALA A 20 -12.47 -3.02 -18.68
CA ALA A 20 -13.53 -2.34 -19.46
C ALA A 20 -13.84 -0.91 -18.98
N THR A 21 -13.52 -0.56 -17.73
CA THR A 21 -13.73 0.81 -17.22
C THR A 21 -12.45 1.64 -17.25
N VAL A 22 -11.32 1.11 -16.82
CA VAL A 22 -10.07 1.86 -16.65
C VAL A 22 -9.36 2.11 -17.99
N ILE A 23 -9.34 1.11 -18.89
CA ILE A 23 -8.64 1.27 -20.17
C ILE A 23 -9.27 2.38 -21.03
N PRO A 24 -10.59 2.36 -21.28
CA PRO A 24 -11.21 3.45 -22.04
C PRO A 24 -11.08 4.82 -21.38
N ALA A 25 -11.18 4.89 -20.03
CA ALA A 25 -11.01 6.13 -19.31
C ALA A 25 -9.59 6.71 -19.47
N THR A 26 -8.57 5.85 -19.40
CA THR A 26 -7.18 6.27 -19.59
C THR A 26 -6.92 6.73 -21.02
N LEU A 27 -7.40 5.96 -22.00
CA LEU A 27 -7.26 6.31 -23.42
C LEU A 27 -7.96 7.64 -23.76
N LEU A 28 -9.19 7.83 -23.28
CA LEU A 28 -9.93 9.08 -23.49
C LEU A 28 -9.25 10.26 -22.82
N SER A 29 -8.72 10.08 -21.61
CA SER A 29 -7.96 11.11 -20.90
C SER A 29 -6.73 11.57 -21.70
N VAL A 30 -5.94 10.63 -22.22
CA VAL A 30 -4.77 10.93 -23.06
C VAL A 30 -5.20 11.60 -24.36
N LEU A 31 -6.23 11.07 -25.03
CA LEU A 31 -6.75 11.63 -26.28
C LEU A 31 -7.19 13.09 -26.11
N LEU A 32 -7.98 13.39 -25.07
CA LEU A 32 -8.45 14.76 -24.80
C LEU A 32 -7.29 15.73 -24.51
N VAL A 33 -6.26 15.30 -23.80
CA VAL A 33 -5.06 16.12 -23.57
C VAL A 33 -4.32 16.40 -24.88
N VAL A 34 -4.14 15.39 -25.75
CA VAL A 34 -3.46 15.56 -27.04
C VAL A 34 -4.27 16.48 -27.97
N LEU A 35 -5.59 16.29 -28.04
CA LEU A 35 -6.48 17.14 -28.86
C LEU A 35 -6.53 18.57 -28.31
N GLY A 36 -6.63 18.76 -27.00
CA GLY A 36 -6.62 20.07 -26.33
C GLY A 36 -5.32 20.84 -26.61
N LYS A 37 -4.17 20.16 -26.55
CA LYS A 37 -2.89 20.75 -26.89
C LYS A 37 -2.81 21.15 -28.36
N ARG A 38 -3.31 20.32 -29.29
CA ARG A 38 -3.36 20.65 -30.73
C ARG A 38 -4.31 21.82 -31.03
N ALA A 39 -5.37 21.97 -30.25
CA ALA A 39 -6.36 23.05 -30.39
C ALA A 39 -5.93 24.37 -29.71
N GLY A 40 -4.74 24.42 -29.09
CA GLY A 40 -4.23 25.62 -28.41
C GLY A 40 -4.84 25.91 -27.04
N HIS A 41 -5.60 24.97 -26.45
CA HIS A 41 -6.23 25.13 -25.14
C HIS A 41 -5.29 24.66 -24.01
N GLU A 42 -4.12 25.27 -23.87
CA GLU A 42 -3.12 24.85 -22.87
C GLU A 42 -3.60 25.03 -21.44
N ASP A 43 -4.40 26.05 -21.15
CA ASP A 43 -4.97 26.33 -19.81
C ASP A 43 -6.01 25.28 -19.37
N ALA A 44 -6.62 24.56 -20.31
CA ALA A 44 -7.66 23.57 -20.04
C ALA A 44 -7.13 22.12 -19.98
N LEU A 45 -5.84 21.86 -20.22
CA LEU A 45 -5.29 20.51 -20.31
C LEU A 45 -5.51 19.68 -19.05
N MET A 46 -5.42 20.30 -17.89
CA MET A 46 -5.67 19.62 -16.60
C MET A 46 -7.14 19.22 -16.47
N GLN A 47 -8.05 20.11 -16.86
CA GLN A 47 -9.50 19.85 -16.81
C GLN A 47 -9.90 18.75 -17.82
N LEU A 48 -9.34 18.80 -19.02
CA LEU A 48 -9.55 17.77 -20.04
C LEU A 48 -9.03 16.39 -19.59
N ARG A 49 -7.88 16.37 -18.94
CA ARG A 49 -7.34 15.14 -18.36
C ARG A 49 -8.26 14.54 -17.29
N ILE A 50 -8.75 15.38 -16.37
CA ILE A 50 -9.66 14.98 -15.30
C ILE A 50 -10.99 14.52 -15.89
N ALA A 51 -11.59 15.29 -16.77
CA ALA A 51 -12.86 14.93 -17.43
C ALA A 51 -12.75 13.62 -18.20
N GLY A 52 -11.72 13.47 -19.03
CA GLY A 52 -11.49 12.25 -19.82
C GLY A 52 -11.35 10.99 -19.00
N TYR A 53 -10.80 11.09 -17.79
CA TYR A 53 -10.66 9.94 -16.89
C TYR A 53 -11.92 9.67 -16.07
N TYR A 54 -12.50 10.69 -15.46
CA TYR A 54 -13.60 10.50 -14.51
C TYR A 54 -14.97 10.32 -15.15
N ILE A 55 -15.25 10.93 -16.30
CA ILE A 55 -16.57 10.79 -16.95
C ILE A 55 -16.86 9.32 -17.31
N PRO A 56 -15.99 8.56 -17.99
CA PRO A 56 -16.26 7.14 -18.26
C PRO A 56 -16.35 6.29 -16.99
N MET A 57 -15.57 6.62 -15.94
CA MET A 57 -15.63 5.94 -14.66
C MET A 57 -16.97 6.15 -13.94
N ILE A 58 -17.50 7.38 -13.98
CA ILE A 58 -18.81 7.71 -13.42
C ILE A 58 -19.93 6.99 -14.18
N ILE A 59 -19.90 7.03 -15.51
CA ILE A 59 -20.88 6.32 -16.35
C ILE A 59 -20.86 4.82 -16.07
N GLY A 60 -19.67 4.21 -16.05
CA GLY A 60 -19.50 2.79 -15.72
C GLY A 60 -19.99 2.45 -14.31
N GLY A 61 -19.71 3.31 -13.32
CA GLY A 61 -20.20 3.17 -11.95
C GLY A 61 -21.73 3.22 -11.85
N PHE A 62 -22.36 4.18 -12.53
CA PHE A 62 -23.83 4.29 -12.59
C PHE A 62 -24.46 3.09 -13.28
N THR A 63 -23.91 2.65 -14.39
CA THR A 63 -24.39 1.45 -15.12
C THR A 63 -24.38 0.22 -14.22
N VAL A 64 -23.29 0.00 -13.51
CA VAL A 64 -23.18 -1.11 -12.54
C VAL A 64 -24.17 -0.96 -11.39
N ALA A 65 -24.36 0.26 -10.86
CA ALA A 65 -25.31 0.51 -9.77
C ALA A 65 -26.75 0.21 -10.23
N ILE A 66 -27.16 0.65 -11.42
CA ILE A 66 -28.47 0.38 -11.99
C ILE A 66 -28.67 -1.13 -12.18
N LEU A 67 -27.68 -1.84 -12.76
CA LEU A 67 -27.76 -3.29 -12.93
C LEU A 67 -27.91 -4.03 -11.60
N MET A 68 -27.20 -3.60 -10.56
CA MET A 68 -27.34 -4.18 -9.22
C MET A 68 -28.72 -3.89 -8.60
N ALA A 69 -29.26 -2.69 -8.81
CA ALA A 69 -30.57 -2.31 -8.32
C ALA A 69 -31.69 -3.13 -9.00
N VAL A 70 -31.62 -3.29 -10.31
CA VAL A 70 -32.58 -4.10 -11.08
C VAL A 70 -32.52 -5.58 -10.68
N GLN A 71 -31.31 -6.15 -10.51
CA GLN A 71 -31.14 -7.55 -10.09
C GLN A 71 -31.57 -7.77 -8.63
N GLY A 72 -31.38 -6.77 -7.77
CA GLY A 72 -31.71 -6.88 -6.33
C GLY A 72 -33.21 -6.82 -6.02
N LYS A 73 -34.04 -6.36 -6.96
CA LYS A 73 -35.52 -6.22 -6.84
C LYS A 73 -36.01 -5.41 -5.62
N LYS A 74 -35.13 -5.03 -4.69
CA LYS A 74 -35.39 -4.15 -3.54
C LYS A 74 -34.28 -3.12 -3.43
N LEU A 75 -34.62 -1.84 -3.56
CA LEU A 75 -33.67 -0.73 -3.44
C LEU A 75 -33.34 -0.42 -1.98
N VAL A 76 -34.31 -0.57 -1.09
CA VAL A 76 -34.13 -0.23 0.33
C VAL A 76 -34.66 -1.38 1.18
N ASP A 77 -33.77 -2.00 1.94
CA ASP A 77 -34.10 -2.88 3.04
C ASP A 77 -33.44 -2.34 4.31
N ARG A 78 -34.25 -1.87 5.24
CA ARG A 78 -33.82 -1.14 6.45
C ARG A 78 -32.85 -1.99 7.31
N SER A 79 -33.03 -3.29 7.33
CA SER A 79 -32.18 -4.19 8.12
C SER A 79 -30.77 -4.28 7.52
N TYR A 80 -30.67 -4.52 6.20
CA TYR A 80 -29.39 -4.55 5.50
C TYR A 80 -28.67 -3.20 5.48
N TRP A 81 -29.42 -2.10 5.32
CA TRP A 81 -28.86 -0.76 5.37
C TRP A 81 -28.32 -0.41 6.75
N SER A 82 -29.08 -0.73 7.81
CA SER A 82 -28.60 -0.50 9.19
C SER A 82 -27.33 -1.29 9.48
N TYR A 83 -27.28 -2.56 9.08
CA TYR A 83 -26.09 -3.40 9.24
C TYR A 83 -24.89 -2.84 8.43
N ALA A 84 -25.11 -2.51 7.16
CA ALA A 84 -24.07 -2.00 6.28
C ALA A 84 -23.50 -0.67 6.79
N LEU A 85 -24.37 0.26 7.22
CA LEU A 85 -23.95 1.55 7.76
C LEU A 85 -23.18 1.37 9.08
N HIS A 86 -23.71 0.54 10.00
CA HIS A 86 -23.04 0.30 11.28
C HIS A 86 -21.65 -0.30 11.14
N PHE A 87 -21.46 -1.15 10.13
CA PHE A 87 -20.17 -1.75 9.82
C PHE A 87 -19.24 -0.80 9.05
N SER A 88 -19.78 -0.07 8.05
CA SER A 88 -18.97 0.73 7.13
C SER A 88 -18.65 2.12 7.64
N LEU A 89 -19.54 2.73 8.45
CA LEU A 89 -19.35 4.08 8.95
C LEU A 89 -18.05 4.27 9.76
N PRO A 90 -17.67 3.33 10.66
CA PRO A 90 -16.38 3.40 11.37
C PRO A 90 -15.16 3.22 10.46
N LEU A 91 -15.30 2.61 9.27
CA LEU A 91 -14.20 2.43 8.32
C LEU A 91 -13.91 3.70 7.51
N ILE A 92 -14.86 4.64 7.41
CA ILE A 92 -14.65 5.89 6.68
C ILE A 92 -13.50 6.71 7.30
N PRO A 93 -13.47 6.98 8.61
CA PRO A 93 -12.34 7.66 9.24
C PRO A 93 -11.01 6.94 9.05
N GLU A 94 -10.99 5.60 9.07
CA GLU A 94 -9.79 4.81 8.79
C GLU A 94 -9.25 5.09 7.39
N VAL A 95 -10.09 4.94 6.37
CA VAL A 95 -9.69 5.14 4.97
C VAL A 95 -9.25 6.58 4.72
N LEU A 96 -9.99 7.57 5.27
CA LEU A 96 -9.63 8.98 5.15
C LEU A 96 -8.29 9.27 5.82
N SER A 97 -8.04 8.72 7.01
CA SER A 97 -6.79 8.92 7.73
C SER A 97 -5.59 8.36 6.96
N ILE A 98 -5.70 7.18 6.37
CA ILE A 98 -4.65 6.61 5.51
C ILE A 98 -4.41 7.51 4.30
N GLN A 99 -5.47 8.01 3.66
CA GLN A 99 -5.33 8.91 2.51
C GLN A 99 -4.70 10.25 2.90
N ILE A 100 -5.05 10.81 4.05
CA ILE A 100 -4.43 12.01 4.58
C ILE A 100 -2.93 11.76 4.82
N MET A 101 -2.56 10.67 5.50
CA MET A 101 -1.16 10.33 5.73
C MET A 101 -0.38 10.21 4.42
N ASN A 102 -0.93 9.56 3.39
CA ASN A 102 -0.27 9.39 2.10
C ASN A 102 -0.07 10.69 1.31
N GLN A 103 -0.91 11.71 1.52
CA GLN A 103 -0.85 12.98 0.77
C GLN A 103 -0.30 14.15 1.60
N ALA A 104 -0.46 14.11 2.93
CA ALA A 104 -0.04 15.18 3.82
C ALA A 104 1.45 15.44 3.72
N ASP A 105 2.27 14.40 3.68
CA ASP A 105 3.73 14.51 3.59
C ASP A 105 4.16 15.39 2.41
N LYS A 106 3.68 15.05 1.21
CA LYS A 106 3.99 15.79 -0.01
C LYS A 106 3.49 17.23 0.06
N LEU A 107 2.24 17.42 0.54
CA LEU A 107 1.65 18.76 0.67
C LEU A 107 2.42 19.62 1.67
N MET A 108 2.78 19.05 2.82
CA MET A 108 3.54 19.75 3.86
C MET A 108 4.95 20.09 3.37
N VAL A 109 5.66 19.18 2.72
CA VAL A 109 6.97 19.46 2.13
C VAL A 109 6.87 20.59 1.11
N THR A 110 5.91 20.54 0.19
CA THR A 110 5.72 21.59 -0.83
C THR A 110 5.40 22.93 -0.19
N ARG A 111 4.52 22.99 0.81
CA ARG A 111 4.08 24.24 1.44
C ARG A 111 5.10 24.83 2.42
N MET A 112 5.87 24.00 3.12
CA MET A 112 6.80 24.45 4.15
C MET A 112 8.22 24.68 3.62
N VAL A 113 8.64 23.97 2.56
CA VAL A 113 10.02 24.01 2.05
C VAL A 113 10.09 24.52 0.61
N GLY A 114 9.07 24.23 -0.22
CA GLY A 114 8.95 24.73 -1.59
C GLY A 114 8.74 23.64 -2.64
N ASP A 115 8.51 24.06 -3.88
CA ASP A 115 8.11 23.17 -4.98
C ASP A 115 9.21 22.19 -5.42
N ILE A 116 10.48 22.62 -5.36
CA ILE A 116 11.59 21.74 -5.76
C ILE A 116 11.73 20.57 -4.78
N PRO A 117 11.83 20.76 -3.46
CA PRO A 117 11.78 19.65 -2.49
C PRO A 117 10.50 18.81 -2.59
N GLY A 118 9.35 19.45 -2.80
CA GLY A 118 8.07 18.74 -3.02
C GLY A 118 8.09 17.82 -4.24
N SER A 119 8.71 18.24 -5.33
CA SER A 119 8.87 17.43 -6.54
C SER A 119 9.85 16.26 -6.34
N ILE A 120 10.96 16.47 -5.61
CA ILE A 120 11.91 15.41 -5.23
C ILE A 120 11.22 14.37 -4.36
N PHE A 121 10.45 14.82 -3.36
CA PHE A 121 9.66 13.94 -2.49
C PHE A 121 8.62 13.14 -3.28
N ALA A 122 7.94 13.76 -4.26
CA ALA A 122 6.97 13.10 -5.11
C ALA A 122 7.59 11.99 -5.98
N VAL A 123 8.80 12.20 -6.52
CA VAL A 123 9.52 11.18 -7.29
C VAL A 123 9.89 9.98 -6.38
N ALA A 124 10.42 10.23 -5.18
CA ALA A 124 10.70 9.18 -4.22
C ALA A 124 9.45 8.38 -3.84
N THR A 125 8.33 9.06 -3.61
CA THR A 125 7.03 8.42 -3.35
C THR A 125 6.59 7.53 -4.51
N THR A 126 6.77 7.98 -5.76
CA THR A 126 6.42 7.19 -6.95
C THR A 126 7.23 5.89 -7.03
N VAL A 127 8.51 5.92 -6.69
CA VAL A 127 9.34 4.71 -6.62
C VAL A 127 8.86 3.78 -5.51
N SER A 128 8.52 4.31 -4.35
CA SER A 128 8.02 3.52 -3.22
C SER A 128 6.67 2.86 -3.51
N TYR A 129 5.84 3.44 -4.39
CA TYR A 129 4.59 2.84 -4.85
C TYR A 129 4.76 1.51 -5.60
N ILE A 130 5.94 1.21 -6.13
CA ILE A 130 6.22 -0.10 -6.74
C ILE A 130 6.01 -1.21 -5.71
N ILE A 131 6.55 -1.04 -4.50
CA ILE A 131 6.36 -2.01 -3.40
C ILE A 131 4.89 -2.07 -2.99
N TRP A 132 4.24 -0.92 -2.85
CA TRP A 132 2.83 -0.85 -2.46
C TRP A 132 1.91 -1.61 -3.42
N ILE A 133 2.12 -1.51 -4.74
CA ILE A 133 1.33 -2.25 -5.73
C ILE A 133 1.53 -3.76 -5.58
N LEU A 134 2.76 -4.20 -5.32
CA LEU A 134 3.06 -5.61 -5.10
C LEU A 134 2.41 -6.11 -3.80
N GLU A 135 2.53 -5.34 -2.71
CA GLU A 135 1.90 -5.63 -1.42
C GLU A 135 0.38 -5.77 -1.56
N ASP A 136 -0.28 -4.80 -2.22
CA ASP A 136 -1.73 -4.82 -2.43
C ASP A 136 -2.18 -6.02 -3.27
N SER A 137 -1.40 -6.37 -4.29
CA SER A 137 -1.68 -7.53 -5.14
C SER A 137 -1.64 -8.85 -4.36
N VAL A 138 -0.61 -9.03 -3.54
CA VAL A 138 -0.47 -10.23 -2.69
C VAL A 138 -1.51 -10.23 -1.57
N TRP A 139 -1.77 -9.08 -0.95
CA TRP A 139 -2.79 -8.92 0.09
C TRP A 139 -4.18 -9.35 -0.38
N ASN A 140 -4.59 -8.89 -1.56
CA ASN A 140 -5.89 -9.23 -2.13
C ASN A 140 -6.06 -10.74 -2.38
N ALA A 141 -4.97 -11.47 -2.61
CA ALA A 141 -4.99 -12.92 -2.79
C ALA A 141 -4.92 -13.67 -1.45
N TRP A 142 -4.15 -13.15 -0.49
CA TRP A 142 -3.87 -13.80 0.78
C TRP A 142 -4.98 -13.60 1.82
N LEU A 143 -5.65 -12.45 1.84
CA LEU A 143 -6.67 -12.10 2.82
C LEU A 143 -7.84 -13.11 2.90
N PRO A 144 -8.46 -13.56 1.78
CA PRO A 144 -9.53 -14.55 1.85
C PRO A 144 -9.08 -15.89 2.43
N TRP A 145 -7.86 -16.31 2.10
CA TRP A 145 -7.26 -17.52 2.66
C TRP A 145 -7.01 -17.38 4.17
N MET A 146 -6.51 -16.23 4.62
CA MET A 146 -6.30 -15.95 6.03
C MET A 146 -7.62 -16.04 6.81
N TYR A 147 -8.71 -15.47 6.28
CA TYR A 147 -10.05 -15.55 6.92
C TYR A 147 -10.57 -16.99 7.01
N GLU A 148 -10.34 -17.80 5.98
CA GLU A 148 -10.68 -19.23 6.02
C GLU A 148 -9.89 -19.94 7.12
N LYS A 149 -8.59 -19.66 7.26
CA LYS A 149 -7.74 -20.26 8.30
C LYS A 149 -8.11 -19.80 9.73
N ILE A 150 -8.47 -18.54 9.90
CA ILE A 150 -8.98 -18.04 11.20
C ILE A 150 -10.27 -18.80 11.57
N SER A 151 -11.21 -18.99 10.63
CA SER A 151 -12.46 -19.69 10.89
C SER A 151 -12.27 -21.16 11.27
N ARG A 152 -11.13 -21.77 10.87
CA ARG A 152 -10.75 -23.15 11.20
C ARG A 152 -9.84 -23.28 12.42
N ASN A 153 -9.50 -22.16 13.09
CA ASN A 153 -8.53 -22.10 14.18
C ASN A 153 -7.12 -22.61 13.82
N GLU A 154 -6.72 -22.47 12.56
CA GLU A 154 -5.43 -22.91 12.01
C GLU A 154 -4.37 -21.78 12.07
N ALA A 155 -4.17 -21.16 13.24
CA ALA A 155 -3.27 -20.02 13.42
C ALA A 155 -1.80 -20.30 13.06
N GLY A 156 -1.35 -21.57 13.19
CA GLY A 156 0.02 -21.97 12.84
C GLY A 156 0.34 -21.79 11.36
N GLU A 157 -0.59 -22.12 10.47
CA GLU A 157 -0.42 -21.93 9.03
C GLU A 157 -0.37 -20.44 8.66
N ILE A 158 -1.17 -19.60 9.35
CA ILE A 158 -1.15 -18.15 9.16
C ILE A 158 0.23 -17.60 9.53
N ARG A 159 0.80 -17.99 10.67
CA ARG A 159 2.13 -17.55 11.12
C ARG A 159 3.23 -17.91 10.11
N GLY A 160 3.24 -19.15 9.64
CA GLY A 160 4.23 -19.62 8.67
C GLY A 160 4.16 -18.86 7.35
N SER A 161 2.96 -18.73 6.78
CA SER A 161 2.72 -17.99 5.54
C SER A 161 3.07 -16.50 5.71
N TRP A 162 2.67 -15.88 6.82
CA TRP A 162 2.96 -14.47 7.11
C TRP A 162 4.45 -14.19 7.23
N SER A 163 5.19 -15.02 7.98
CA SER A 163 6.65 -14.90 8.08
C SER A 163 7.32 -14.95 6.70
N THR A 164 6.87 -15.85 5.83
CA THR A 164 7.39 -15.94 4.46
C THR A 164 7.11 -14.67 3.65
N LEU A 165 5.91 -14.11 3.77
CA LEU A 165 5.55 -12.85 3.10
C LEU A 165 6.37 -11.67 3.63
N MET A 166 6.56 -11.57 4.94
CA MET A 166 7.38 -10.51 5.56
C MET A 166 8.81 -10.52 5.01
N HIS A 167 9.46 -11.68 5.00
CA HIS A 167 10.81 -11.79 4.45
C HIS A 167 10.84 -11.55 2.94
N GLY A 168 9.82 -12.02 2.19
CA GLY A 168 9.70 -11.79 0.76
C GLY A 168 9.66 -10.30 0.42
N PHE A 169 8.76 -9.56 1.05
CA PHE A 169 8.67 -8.11 0.85
C PHE A 169 9.89 -7.37 1.39
N GLY A 170 10.47 -7.84 2.50
CA GLY A 170 11.72 -7.29 3.01
C GLY A 170 12.86 -7.37 2.01
N VAL A 171 13.07 -8.53 1.38
CA VAL A 171 14.11 -8.74 0.35
C VAL A 171 13.83 -7.91 -0.92
N ILE A 172 12.58 -7.86 -1.38
CA ILE A 172 12.20 -7.04 -2.54
C ILE A 172 12.44 -5.55 -2.24
N SER A 173 12.07 -5.09 -1.05
CA SER A 173 12.29 -3.71 -0.59
C SER A 173 13.77 -3.37 -0.51
N TRP A 174 14.58 -4.28 0.03
CA TRP A 174 16.04 -4.12 0.03
C TRP A 174 16.60 -4.01 -1.38
N GLY A 175 16.17 -4.88 -2.31
CA GLY A 175 16.56 -4.81 -3.71
C GLY A 175 16.21 -3.47 -4.36
N LEU A 176 15.00 -2.95 -4.11
CA LEU A 176 14.59 -1.63 -4.60
C LEU A 176 15.48 -0.51 -4.05
N VAL A 177 15.83 -0.56 -2.76
CA VAL A 177 16.75 0.41 -2.14
C VAL A 177 18.15 0.29 -2.72
N LEU A 178 18.67 -0.92 -2.90
CA LEU A 178 19.99 -1.16 -3.46
C LEU A 178 20.17 -0.54 -4.85
N PHE A 179 19.14 -0.62 -5.69
CA PHE A 179 19.13 -0.08 -7.04
C PHE A 179 18.41 1.29 -7.15
N ALA A 180 18.12 1.94 -6.04
CA ALA A 180 17.48 3.26 -6.02
C ALA A 180 18.19 4.32 -6.88
N PRO A 181 19.53 4.42 -6.91
CA PRO A 181 20.21 5.40 -7.77
C PRO A 181 19.96 5.21 -9.25
N GLU A 182 19.86 3.96 -9.73
CA GLU A 182 19.57 3.66 -11.13
C GLU A 182 18.11 3.96 -11.46
N ILE A 183 17.20 3.52 -10.59
CA ILE A 183 15.77 3.74 -10.75
C ILE A 183 15.47 5.25 -10.83
N ILE A 184 16.03 6.04 -9.91
CA ILE A 184 15.84 7.50 -9.93
C ILE A 184 16.47 8.13 -11.18
N ARG A 185 17.63 7.65 -11.62
CA ARG A 185 18.27 8.16 -12.84
C ARG A 185 17.40 7.93 -14.07
N VAL A 186 16.74 6.77 -14.16
CA VAL A 186 15.85 6.43 -15.29
C VAL A 186 14.53 7.19 -15.23
N LEU A 187 13.91 7.28 -14.05
CA LEU A 187 12.57 7.88 -13.89
C LEU A 187 12.60 9.40 -13.79
N GLY A 188 13.60 9.96 -13.12
CA GLY A 188 13.64 11.38 -12.80
C GLY A 188 14.81 12.17 -13.40
N GLY A 189 15.84 11.47 -13.88
CA GLY A 189 17.07 12.09 -14.36
C GLY A 189 17.90 12.74 -13.23
N LYS A 190 18.95 13.48 -13.62
CA LYS A 190 19.90 14.10 -12.68
C LYS A 190 19.26 15.12 -11.74
N LYS A 191 18.19 15.78 -12.17
CA LYS A 191 17.46 16.81 -11.39
C LYS A 191 16.91 16.27 -10.06
N TYR A 192 16.53 14.99 -10.03
CA TYR A 192 15.91 14.35 -8.87
C TYR A 192 16.85 13.42 -8.10
N ALA A 193 18.17 13.52 -8.33
CA ALA A 193 19.15 12.66 -7.67
C ALA A 193 19.05 12.65 -6.14
N ALA A 194 18.65 13.76 -5.52
CA ALA A 194 18.46 13.83 -4.06
C ALA A 194 17.33 12.90 -3.54
N ALA A 195 16.41 12.43 -4.41
CA ALA A 195 15.34 11.51 -4.02
C ALA A 195 15.86 10.15 -3.54
N ILE A 196 17.09 9.74 -3.90
CA ILE A 196 17.68 8.47 -3.47
C ILE A 196 17.70 8.33 -1.94
N TRP A 197 17.93 9.43 -1.22
CA TRP A 197 18.01 9.44 0.24
C TRP A 197 16.67 9.29 0.95
N LEU A 198 15.55 9.42 0.22
CA LEU A 198 14.20 9.25 0.73
C LEU A 198 13.67 7.81 0.52
N ILE A 199 14.27 7.04 -0.43
CA ILE A 199 13.73 5.73 -0.83
C ILE A 199 13.73 4.75 0.33
N ALA A 200 14.84 4.63 1.07
CA ALA A 200 14.94 3.65 2.16
C ALA A 200 13.87 3.86 3.25
N PRO A 201 13.72 5.05 3.87
CA PRO A 201 12.67 5.25 4.88
C PRO A 201 11.26 5.15 4.28
N MET A 202 11.01 5.60 3.04
CA MET A 202 9.68 5.48 2.43
C MET A 202 9.31 4.02 2.15
N VAL A 203 10.20 3.24 1.56
CA VAL A 203 9.97 1.83 1.26
C VAL A 203 9.76 1.02 2.54
N THR A 204 10.56 1.27 3.57
CA THR A 204 10.38 0.59 4.86
C THR A 204 9.12 1.05 5.58
N GLY A 205 8.71 2.31 5.41
CA GLY A 205 7.42 2.80 5.86
C GLY A 205 6.26 2.01 5.23
N THR A 206 6.33 1.68 3.93
CA THR A 206 5.30 0.82 3.30
C THR A 206 5.29 -0.58 3.90
N LEU A 207 6.45 -1.17 4.26
CA LEU A 207 6.51 -2.45 4.95
C LEU A 207 5.81 -2.42 6.31
N PHE A 208 6.07 -1.42 7.17
CA PHE A 208 5.38 -1.29 8.45
C PHE A 208 3.86 -1.18 8.25
N ARG A 209 3.42 -0.40 7.28
CA ARG A 209 2.01 -0.29 6.90
C ARG A 209 1.43 -1.63 6.46
N PHE A 210 2.10 -2.35 5.57
CA PHE A 210 1.67 -3.67 5.10
C PHE A 210 1.55 -4.66 6.26
N TYR A 211 2.51 -4.65 7.18
CA TYR A 211 2.47 -5.54 8.33
C TYR A 211 1.33 -5.18 9.31
N SER A 212 0.94 -3.91 9.39
CA SER A 212 -0.22 -3.51 10.19
C SER A 212 -1.54 -4.08 9.65
N TYR A 213 -1.63 -4.34 8.34
CA TYR A 213 -2.84 -4.88 7.71
C TYR A 213 -3.23 -6.27 8.23
N SER A 214 -2.27 -7.10 8.62
CA SER A 214 -2.56 -8.42 9.19
C SER A 214 -3.37 -8.32 10.49
N TYR A 215 -2.98 -7.41 11.37
CA TYR A 215 -3.68 -7.15 12.62
C TYR A 215 -5.05 -6.50 12.40
N THR A 216 -5.10 -5.53 11.48
CA THR A 216 -6.36 -4.91 11.06
C THR A 216 -7.34 -5.93 10.49
N ALA A 217 -6.87 -6.87 9.68
CA ALA A 217 -7.72 -7.90 9.10
C ALA A 217 -8.30 -8.85 10.16
N ILE A 218 -7.53 -9.22 11.18
CA ILE A 218 -8.03 -10.04 12.29
C ILE A 218 -9.12 -9.29 13.06
N GLN A 219 -8.92 -8.00 13.35
CA GLN A 219 -9.92 -7.15 13.99
C GLN A 219 -11.20 -7.03 13.14
N ASN A 220 -11.05 -6.85 11.82
CA ASN A 220 -12.17 -6.78 10.89
C ASN A 220 -12.94 -8.11 10.78
N PHE A 221 -12.24 -9.25 10.83
CA PHE A 221 -12.86 -10.57 10.90
C PHE A 221 -13.79 -10.69 12.12
N HIS A 222 -13.36 -10.18 13.28
CA HIS A 222 -14.14 -10.13 14.51
C HIS A 222 -15.11 -8.93 14.58
N LYS A 223 -15.30 -8.18 13.48
CA LYS A 223 -16.18 -7.00 13.39
C LYS A 223 -15.87 -5.87 14.38
N LYS A 224 -14.61 -5.74 14.79
CA LYS A 224 -14.15 -4.73 15.76
C LYS A 224 -13.55 -3.49 15.07
N THR A 225 -14.22 -3.01 14.03
CA THR A 225 -13.77 -1.91 13.14
C THR A 225 -13.56 -0.57 13.86
N LYS A 226 -14.25 -0.32 14.96
CA LYS A 226 -14.08 0.94 15.74
C LYS A 226 -12.67 1.12 16.26
N PHE A 227 -12.02 0.05 16.72
CA PHE A 227 -10.65 0.13 17.25
C PHE A 227 -9.63 0.36 16.15
N VAL A 228 -9.86 -0.21 14.98
CA VAL A 228 -9.05 0.05 13.78
C VAL A 228 -9.09 1.53 13.44
N ALA A 229 -10.30 2.11 13.38
CA ALA A 229 -10.47 3.53 13.08
C ALA A 229 -9.79 4.44 14.13
N ILE A 230 -9.97 4.17 15.41
CA ILE A 230 -9.37 4.97 16.50
C ILE A 230 -7.83 4.96 16.37
N SER A 231 -7.22 3.78 16.21
CA SER A 231 -5.77 3.66 16.07
C SER A 231 -5.25 4.43 14.86
N THR A 232 -5.92 4.27 13.71
CA THR A 232 -5.50 4.92 12.46
C THR A 232 -5.65 6.44 12.51
N VAL A 233 -6.75 6.94 13.07
CA VAL A 233 -6.97 8.38 13.27
C VAL A 233 -5.93 8.97 14.22
N SER A 234 -5.66 8.30 15.34
CA SER A 234 -4.64 8.75 16.31
C SER A 234 -3.25 8.83 15.67
N VAL A 235 -2.88 7.83 14.87
CA VAL A 235 -1.58 7.84 14.19
C VAL A 235 -1.53 8.84 13.05
N MET A 236 -2.63 9.13 12.38
CA MET A 236 -2.71 10.22 11.41
C MET A 236 -2.36 11.57 12.05
N PHE A 237 -2.94 11.89 13.20
CA PHE A 237 -2.59 13.13 13.92
C PHE A 237 -1.14 13.13 14.38
N LEU A 238 -0.64 12.00 14.89
CA LEU A 238 0.77 11.85 15.24
C LEU A 238 1.68 12.10 14.02
N ASN A 239 1.36 11.53 12.86
CA ASN A 239 2.12 11.71 11.64
C ASN A 239 2.19 13.17 11.20
N VAL A 240 1.03 13.87 11.15
CA VAL A 240 0.98 15.29 10.79
C VAL A 240 1.79 16.13 11.77
N PHE A 241 1.68 15.87 13.07
CA PHE A 241 2.46 16.55 14.10
C PHE A 241 3.97 16.31 13.93
N LEU A 242 4.38 15.05 13.80
CA LEU A 242 5.79 14.71 13.62
C LEU A 242 6.37 15.26 12.32
N ASN A 243 5.59 15.27 11.24
CA ASN A 243 5.98 15.89 9.98
C ASN A 243 6.20 17.40 10.16
N TYR A 244 5.27 18.08 10.83
CA TYR A 244 5.41 19.53 11.08
C TYR A 244 6.70 19.83 11.84
N VAL A 245 6.95 19.16 12.95
CA VAL A 245 8.14 19.33 13.76
C VAL A 245 9.40 18.88 13.00
N GLY A 246 9.36 17.71 12.39
CA GLY A 246 10.50 17.11 11.69
C GLY A 246 10.94 17.94 10.47
N ILE A 247 10.00 18.38 9.63
CA ILE A 247 10.31 19.20 8.45
C ILE A 247 10.92 20.55 8.88
N ARG A 248 10.38 21.16 9.93
CA ARG A 248 10.87 22.45 10.43
C ARG A 248 12.28 22.36 11.03
N SER A 249 12.59 21.25 11.72
CA SER A 249 13.86 21.09 12.46
C SER A 249 14.97 20.44 11.61
N PHE A 250 14.65 19.52 10.71
CA PHE A 250 15.60 18.68 9.97
C PHE A 250 15.45 18.76 8.45
N GLY A 251 14.51 19.59 7.97
CA GLY A 251 14.23 19.74 6.54
C GLY A 251 13.30 18.64 5.99
N TYR A 252 13.02 18.70 4.69
CA TYR A 252 12.02 17.88 4.02
C TYR A 252 12.27 16.36 4.10
N GLN A 253 13.53 15.96 4.25
CA GLN A 253 13.88 14.54 4.36
C GLN A 253 13.28 13.88 5.61
N ALA A 254 13.09 14.65 6.67
CA ALA A 254 12.49 14.17 7.91
C ALA A 254 11.10 13.57 7.70
N ALA A 255 10.31 14.08 6.74
CA ALA A 255 8.96 13.58 6.46
C ALA A 255 8.94 12.09 6.10
N ALA A 256 9.95 11.57 5.41
CA ALA A 256 10.04 10.15 5.11
C ALA A 256 10.26 9.28 6.35
N TYR A 257 11.09 9.75 7.28
CA TYR A 257 11.38 9.04 8.54
C TYR A 257 10.21 9.12 9.53
N THR A 258 9.58 10.29 9.66
CA THR A 258 8.41 10.47 10.52
C THR A 258 7.23 9.64 10.06
N THR A 259 7.06 9.47 8.76
CA THR A 259 6.02 8.61 8.20
C THR A 259 6.33 7.13 8.41
N ALA A 260 7.58 6.69 8.22
CA ALA A 260 7.99 5.33 8.56
C ALA A 260 7.76 5.01 10.05
N PHE A 261 8.14 5.95 10.94
CA PHE A 261 7.89 5.84 12.37
C PHE A 261 6.39 5.78 12.70
N SER A 262 5.58 6.62 12.06
CA SER A 262 4.12 6.63 12.26
C SER A 262 3.48 5.29 11.88
N TYR A 263 3.89 4.70 10.76
CA TYR A 263 3.42 3.37 10.36
C TYR A 263 3.92 2.26 11.29
N MET A 264 5.11 2.38 11.86
CA MET A 264 5.58 1.47 12.90
C MET A 264 4.69 1.57 14.16
N VAL A 265 4.35 2.78 14.60
CA VAL A 265 3.43 3.01 15.72
C VAL A 265 2.05 2.44 15.40
N LEU A 266 1.53 2.62 14.17
CA LEU A 266 0.27 2.03 13.75
C LEU A 266 0.29 0.51 13.86
N MET A 267 1.35 -0.13 13.36
CA MET A 267 1.54 -1.58 13.45
C MET A 267 1.49 -2.07 14.90
N ILE A 268 2.19 -1.39 15.80
CA ILE A 268 2.22 -1.72 17.23
C ILE A 268 0.83 -1.54 17.86
N MET A 269 0.15 -0.42 17.58
CA MET A 269 -1.19 -0.18 18.12
C MET A 269 -2.20 -1.21 17.62
N GLN A 270 -2.16 -1.56 16.35
CA GLN A 270 -3.05 -2.57 15.77
C GLN A 270 -2.80 -3.96 16.38
N ALA A 271 -1.55 -4.34 16.59
CA ALA A 271 -1.20 -5.60 17.25
C ALA A 271 -1.66 -5.66 18.73
N PHE A 272 -1.51 -4.55 19.44
CA PHE A 272 -2.01 -4.44 20.84
C PHE A 272 -3.54 -4.58 20.89
N MET A 273 -4.24 -3.92 19.98
CA MET A 273 -5.70 -4.00 19.92
C MET A 273 -6.18 -5.41 19.52
N GLU A 274 -5.49 -6.05 18.58
CA GLU A 274 -5.79 -7.44 18.20
C GLU A 274 -5.67 -8.36 19.41
N GLN A 275 -4.56 -8.31 20.15
CA GLN A 275 -4.35 -9.12 21.34
C GLN A 275 -5.42 -8.90 22.40
N ARG A 276 -5.79 -7.65 22.67
CA ARG A 276 -6.84 -7.33 23.66
C ARG A 276 -8.23 -7.83 23.26
N LEU A 277 -8.52 -7.90 21.95
CA LEU A 277 -9.83 -8.27 21.44
C LEU A 277 -10.00 -9.77 21.27
N THR A 278 -8.92 -10.49 20.94
CA THR A 278 -8.96 -11.92 20.64
C THR A 278 -8.45 -12.79 21.78
N GLY A 279 -7.78 -12.18 22.77
CA GLY A 279 -7.13 -12.89 23.88
C GLY A 279 -5.87 -13.67 23.49
N THR A 280 -5.60 -13.82 22.18
CA THR A 280 -4.45 -14.55 21.65
C THR A 280 -3.86 -13.80 20.47
N GLN A 281 -2.52 -13.73 20.38
CA GLN A 281 -1.87 -13.21 19.17
C GLN A 281 -1.78 -14.29 18.12
N ILE A 282 -2.56 -14.15 17.03
CA ILE A 282 -2.42 -15.02 15.85
C ILE A 282 -1.05 -14.75 15.21
N ILE A 283 -0.65 -13.50 15.12
CA ILE A 283 0.66 -13.07 14.59
C ILE A 283 1.46 -12.39 15.72
N PRO A 284 2.57 -13.00 16.19
CA PRO A 284 3.33 -12.44 17.31
C PRO A 284 3.95 -11.09 16.99
N LEU A 285 3.62 -10.06 17.77
CA LEU A 285 4.18 -8.72 17.61
C LEU A 285 5.72 -8.68 17.73
N PRO A 286 6.37 -9.36 18.72
CA PRO A 286 7.82 -9.32 18.83
C PRO A 286 8.54 -9.80 17.56
N THR A 287 8.06 -10.88 16.96
CA THR A 287 8.61 -11.43 15.71
C THR A 287 8.43 -10.44 14.56
N THR A 288 7.21 -9.87 14.40
CA THR A 288 6.93 -8.88 13.35
C THR A 288 7.79 -7.64 13.53
N LEU A 289 7.93 -7.14 14.75
CA LEU A 289 8.73 -5.96 15.04
C LEU A 289 10.22 -6.21 14.78
N CYS A 290 10.75 -7.36 15.22
CA CYS A 290 12.15 -7.73 14.98
C CYS A 290 12.47 -7.80 13.48
N ILE A 291 11.66 -8.50 12.69
CA ILE A 291 11.84 -8.61 11.24
C ILE A 291 11.74 -7.23 10.56
N SER A 292 10.74 -6.43 10.95
CA SER A 292 10.52 -5.10 10.38
C SER A 292 11.69 -4.15 10.67
N CYS A 293 12.15 -4.10 11.92
CA CYS A 293 13.29 -3.28 12.32
C CYS A 293 14.59 -3.77 11.65
N ALA A 294 14.79 -5.09 11.51
CA ALA A 294 15.94 -5.63 10.81
C ALA A 294 15.99 -5.16 9.35
N TYR A 295 14.88 -5.26 8.61
CA TYR A 295 14.83 -4.76 7.24
C TYR A 295 14.93 -3.23 7.15
N PHE A 296 14.39 -2.49 8.12
CA PHE A 296 14.60 -1.05 8.21
C PHE A 296 16.09 -0.72 8.32
N ILE A 297 16.80 -1.35 9.26
CA ILE A 297 18.24 -1.15 9.45
C ILE A 297 19.02 -1.56 8.21
N ILE A 298 18.73 -2.72 7.62
CA ILE A 298 19.37 -3.21 6.40
C ILE A 298 19.19 -2.19 5.26
N CYS A 299 17.98 -1.66 5.06
CA CYS A 299 17.71 -0.66 4.02
C CYS A 299 18.47 0.66 4.28
N ILE A 300 18.52 1.13 5.54
CA ILE A 300 19.27 2.34 5.90
C ILE A 300 20.77 2.14 5.67
N VAL A 301 21.32 1.01 6.13
CA VAL A 301 22.76 0.69 5.92
C VAL A 301 23.08 0.57 4.43
N THR A 302 22.16 0.04 3.63
CA THR A 302 22.33 -0.08 2.18
C THR A 302 22.51 1.30 1.51
N MET A 303 21.99 2.40 2.09
CA MET A 303 22.25 3.75 1.57
C MET A 303 23.72 4.11 1.53
N ALA A 304 24.56 3.52 2.39
CA ALA A 304 26.02 3.71 2.32
C ALA A 304 26.62 3.19 1.01
N THR A 305 25.98 2.21 0.38
CA THR A 305 26.41 1.62 -0.89
C THR A 305 26.12 2.52 -2.11
N PHE A 306 25.37 3.62 -1.95
CA PHE A 306 25.09 4.57 -3.05
C PHE A 306 26.35 5.25 -3.59
N ARG A 307 27.43 5.23 -2.81
CA ARG A 307 28.76 5.71 -3.22
C ARG A 307 29.49 4.70 -4.12
N PHE A 308 29.05 3.43 -4.14
CA PHE A 308 29.68 2.40 -4.95
C PHE A 308 29.21 2.49 -6.41
N PRO A 309 30.06 2.09 -7.37
CA PRO A 309 29.65 1.98 -8.75
C PRO A 309 28.57 0.91 -8.90
N PHE A 310 27.81 0.99 -10.00
CA PHE A 310 26.73 0.03 -10.31
C PHE A 310 27.15 -1.44 -10.15
N TRP A 311 28.32 -1.80 -10.69
CA TRP A 311 28.85 -3.16 -10.60
C TRP A 311 29.07 -3.65 -9.17
N GLY A 312 29.53 -2.78 -8.27
CA GLY A 312 29.71 -3.14 -6.85
C GLY A 312 28.37 -3.52 -6.18
N ARG A 313 27.28 -2.84 -6.53
CA ARG A 313 25.93 -3.16 -6.03
C ARG A 313 25.38 -4.43 -6.69
N CYS A 314 25.68 -4.68 -7.96
CA CYS A 314 25.34 -5.94 -8.61
C CYS A 314 26.02 -7.13 -7.91
N ILE A 315 27.29 -7.01 -7.51
CA ILE A 315 27.99 -8.05 -6.74
C ILE A 315 27.30 -8.31 -5.41
N LEU A 316 26.90 -7.25 -4.68
CA LEU A 316 26.14 -7.41 -3.43
C LEU A 316 24.80 -8.14 -3.66
N ALA A 317 24.08 -7.79 -4.72
CA ALA A 317 22.85 -8.48 -5.09
C ALA A 317 23.11 -9.97 -5.43
N LEU A 318 24.16 -10.27 -6.17
CA LEU A 318 24.54 -11.65 -6.52
C LEU A 318 24.95 -12.48 -5.30
N ILE A 319 25.57 -11.89 -4.30
CA ILE A 319 25.91 -12.58 -3.03
C ILE A 319 24.64 -12.83 -2.20
N ALA A 320 23.71 -11.89 -2.17
CA ALA A 320 22.47 -12.02 -1.39
C ALA A 320 21.44 -12.95 -2.06
N ALA A 321 21.42 -13.04 -3.39
CA ALA A 321 20.45 -13.84 -4.13
C ALA A 321 20.46 -15.34 -3.76
N PRO A 322 21.59 -16.04 -3.63
CA PRO A 322 21.63 -17.44 -3.19
C PRO A 322 21.07 -17.63 -1.78
N ILE A 323 21.34 -16.70 -0.87
CA ILE A 323 20.82 -16.73 0.52
C ILE A 323 19.31 -16.60 0.50
N ALA A 324 18.79 -15.64 -0.25
CA ALA A 324 17.36 -15.46 -0.43
C ALA A 324 16.72 -16.70 -1.08
N LEU A 325 17.30 -17.23 -2.14
CA LEU A 325 16.81 -18.43 -2.81
C LEU A 325 16.80 -19.65 -1.88
N TRP A 326 17.87 -19.89 -1.12
CA TRP A 326 17.95 -20.96 -0.14
C TRP A 326 16.84 -20.85 0.93
N TYR A 327 16.54 -19.64 1.37
CA TYR A 327 15.46 -19.38 2.34
C TYR A 327 14.07 -19.60 1.74
N PHE A 328 13.83 -19.17 0.48
CA PHE A 328 12.49 -19.18 -0.12
C PHE A 328 12.14 -20.49 -0.84
N LEU A 329 13.12 -21.21 -1.44
CA LEU A 329 12.86 -22.42 -2.21
C LEU A 329 12.04 -23.49 -1.45
N PRO A 330 12.33 -23.83 -0.18
CA PRO A 330 11.50 -24.78 0.57
C PRO A 330 10.09 -24.25 0.79
N ARG A 331 9.95 -22.95 1.07
CA ARG A 331 8.68 -22.29 1.43
C ARG A 331 7.77 -22.01 0.24
N LEU A 332 8.34 -21.93 -0.98
CA LEU A 332 7.54 -21.83 -2.22
C LEU A 332 6.67 -23.08 -2.46
N LYS A 333 7.08 -24.24 -1.97
CA LYS A 333 6.27 -25.45 -2.02
C LYS A 333 4.98 -25.27 -1.20
N ASP A 334 5.08 -24.65 -0.04
CA ASP A 334 3.94 -24.39 0.84
C ASP A 334 2.98 -23.38 0.20
N ILE A 335 3.51 -22.32 -0.41
CA ILE A 335 2.72 -21.33 -1.16
C ILE A 335 2.05 -21.96 -2.39
N ARG A 336 2.74 -22.85 -3.11
CA ARG A 336 2.15 -23.61 -4.24
C ARG A 336 1.03 -24.55 -3.79
N MET A 337 1.14 -25.17 -2.63
CA MET A 337 0.06 -25.99 -2.06
C MET A 337 -1.18 -25.14 -1.73
N LEU A 338 -0.99 -23.89 -1.27
CA LEU A 338 -2.08 -22.93 -1.03
C LEU A 338 -2.83 -22.59 -2.32
N MET A 339 -2.13 -22.53 -3.46
CA MET A 339 -2.75 -22.27 -4.77
C MET A 339 -3.36 -23.53 -5.42
N LYS A 340 -2.84 -24.73 -5.12
CA LYS A 340 -3.32 -26.01 -5.72
C LYS A 340 -4.55 -26.60 -5.05
N LYS A 341 -4.87 -26.30 -3.80
CA LYS A 341 -6.06 -26.78 -3.09
C LYS A 341 -7.38 -26.18 -3.59
N LYS A 342 -7.39 -25.54 -4.76
CA LYS A 342 -8.55 -24.93 -5.43
C LYS A 342 -8.89 -25.62 -6.76
N LYS A 343 -8.89 -26.94 -6.78
CA LYS A 343 -9.65 -27.69 -7.79
C LYS A 343 -10.75 -28.50 -7.15
#